data_48e9902ad76290412abfbeffe8f0a70c
#
_entry.id   48e9902ad76290412abfbeffe8f0a70c
#
_cell.length_a   1.000
_cell.length_b   1.000
_cell.length_c   1.000
_cell.angle_alpha   90.00
_cell.angle_beta   90.00
_cell.angle_gamma   90.00
#
_symmetry.space_group_name_H-M   'P 1'
#
loop_
_entity.id
_entity.type
_entity.pdbx_description
1 polymer ?
#
loop_
_entity_poly.entity_id
_entity_poly.type
_entity_poly.pdbx_seq_one_letter_code
_entity_poly.pdbx_strand_id
1 'polypeptide(L)'
;EVEVQGALIVQRDYDPSIPDLSGDREQLIQSVLNVARNAMQAMLESDLPQRRLTLKTRIQRNFTVAGHHHKALCRLDIMDTGPGISEDIKERVFFPMVSGRSEGTGLGLSIAQSAINVHQGIIECDSEPGSTRFSIYLPIKA
;
A
#
# COMPACT_ATOMS: atom_id res chain seq x y z
N GLU A 1 9.57 -9.31 -12.25
CA GLU A 1 9.62 -8.22 -13.23
C GLU A 1 10.17 -6.96 -12.60
N VAL A 2 11.14 -6.32 -13.27
CA VAL A 2 11.78 -5.10 -12.80
C VAL A 2 11.73 -4.07 -13.93
N GLU A 3 11.34 -2.86 -13.58
CA GLU A 3 11.27 -1.74 -14.51
C GLU A 3 12.02 -0.56 -13.93
N VAL A 4 12.79 0.13 -14.76
CA VAL A 4 13.57 1.30 -14.33
C VAL A 4 13.06 2.54 -15.06
N GLN A 5 12.71 3.56 -14.29
CA GLN A 5 12.27 4.85 -14.82
C GLN A 5 13.11 5.96 -14.18
N GLY A 6 14.12 6.44 -14.91
CA GLY A 6 15.07 7.38 -14.36
C GLY A 6 15.79 6.83 -13.15
N ALA A 7 15.68 7.51 -12.00
CA ALA A 7 16.30 7.07 -10.76
C ALA A 7 15.43 6.14 -9.92
N LEU A 8 14.26 5.76 -10.43
CA LEU A 8 13.31 4.91 -9.73
C LEU A 8 13.30 3.50 -10.32
N ILE A 9 13.46 2.49 -9.47
CA ILE A 9 13.35 1.09 -9.85
C ILE A 9 12.00 0.58 -9.37
N VAL A 10 11.18 0.02 -10.26
CA VAL A 10 9.92 -0.60 -9.91
C VAL A 10 10.06 -2.11 -10.06
N GLN A 11 9.79 -2.82 -8.98
CA GLN A 11 9.87 -4.27 -8.95
C GLN A 11 8.49 -4.86 -8.67
N ARG A 12 8.08 -5.84 -9.49
CA ARG A 12 6.80 -6.53 -9.33
C ARG A 12 7.07 -7.99 -8.99
N ASP A 13 6.45 -8.45 -7.92
CA ASP A 13 6.61 -9.82 -7.42
C ASP A 13 5.22 -10.37 -7.11
N TYR A 14 4.54 -10.86 -8.15
CA TYR A 14 3.15 -11.26 -8.08
C TYR A 14 3.01 -12.76 -8.00
N ASP A 15 2.09 -13.22 -7.15
CA ASP A 15 1.71 -14.63 -7.05
C ASP A 15 0.62 -14.90 -8.08
N PRO A 16 0.89 -15.68 -9.14
CA PRO A 16 -0.09 -15.94 -10.19
C PRO A 16 -1.22 -16.88 -9.75
N SER A 17 -1.12 -17.50 -8.59
CA SER A 17 -2.14 -18.42 -8.10
C SER A 17 -3.32 -17.71 -7.46
N ILE A 18 -3.24 -16.39 -7.24
CA ILE A 18 -4.31 -15.64 -6.63
C ILE A 18 -5.49 -15.53 -7.58
N PRO A 19 -6.70 -15.97 -7.16
CA PRO A 19 -7.88 -15.90 -8.04
C PRO A 19 -8.39 -14.46 -8.15
N ASP A 20 -9.30 -14.25 -9.09
CA ASP A 20 -9.96 -12.96 -9.23
C ASP A 20 -10.73 -12.63 -7.97
N LEU A 21 -10.65 -11.37 -7.56
CA LEU A 21 -11.37 -10.88 -6.39
C LEU A 21 -12.69 -10.23 -6.82
N SER A 22 -13.69 -10.31 -5.95
CA SER A 22 -14.96 -9.63 -6.16
C SER A 22 -14.87 -8.21 -5.62
N GLY A 23 -15.23 -7.23 -6.44
CA GLY A 23 -15.22 -5.84 -6.00
C GLY A 23 -15.30 -4.86 -7.16
N ASP A 24 -15.24 -3.59 -6.81
CA ASP A 24 -15.21 -2.50 -7.79
C ASP A 24 -13.77 -2.33 -8.27
N ARG A 25 -13.53 -2.76 -9.50
CA ARG A 25 -12.20 -2.74 -10.08
C ARG A 25 -11.58 -1.35 -10.10
N GLU A 26 -12.34 -0.34 -10.51
CA GLU A 26 -11.83 1.02 -10.60
C GLU A 26 -11.47 1.59 -9.24
N GLN A 27 -12.31 1.32 -8.23
CA GLN A 27 -12.09 1.76 -6.86
C GLN A 27 -10.83 1.11 -6.27
N LEU A 28 -10.65 -0.18 -6.50
CA LEU A 28 -9.48 -0.91 -6.02
C LEU A 28 -8.20 -0.45 -6.70
N ILE A 29 -8.25 -0.25 -8.02
CA ILE A 29 -7.10 0.27 -8.77
C ILE A 29 -6.72 1.66 -8.26
N GLN A 30 -7.71 2.53 -8.05
CA GLN A 30 -7.46 3.89 -7.57
C GLN A 30 -6.82 3.87 -6.17
N SER A 31 -7.27 2.94 -5.31
CA SER A 31 -6.69 2.78 -3.98
C SER A 31 -5.21 2.41 -4.04
N VAL A 32 -4.87 1.43 -4.87
CA VAL A 32 -3.48 1.00 -5.05
C VAL A 32 -2.63 2.13 -5.63
N LEU A 33 -3.17 2.84 -6.62
CA LEU A 33 -2.46 3.97 -7.24
C LEU A 33 -2.22 5.09 -6.23
N ASN A 34 -3.19 5.38 -5.37
CA ASN A 34 -3.01 6.42 -4.35
C ASN A 34 -1.86 6.08 -3.40
N VAL A 35 -1.79 4.81 -2.96
CA VAL A 35 -0.70 4.38 -2.08
C VAL A 35 0.64 4.40 -2.82
N ALA A 36 0.68 3.89 -4.05
CA ALA A 36 1.91 3.83 -4.84
C ALA A 36 2.43 5.24 -5.17
N ARG A 37 1.55 6.16 -5.53
CA ARG A 37 1.95 7.56 -5.80
C ARG A 37 2.51 8.23 -4.56
N ASN A 38 1.90 7.96 -3.41
CA ASN A 38 2.38 8.49 -2.14
C ASN A 38 3.81 8.01 -1.86
N ALA A 39 4.07 6.74 -2.10
CA ALA A 39 5.40 6.16 -1.93
C ALA A 39 6.42 6.78 -2.91
N MET A 40 6.03 6.90 -4.17
CA MET A 40 6.92 7.47 -5.20
C MET A 40 7.27 8.92 -4.88
N GLN A 41 6.28 9.72 -4.48
CA GLN A 41 6.52 11.12 -4.13
C GLN A 41 7.47 11.25 -2.95
N ALA A 42 7.29 10.43 -1.92
CA ALA A 42 8.17 10.45 -0.76
C ALA A 42 9.63 10.13 -1.15
N MET A 43 9.82 9.18 -2.06
CA MET A 43 11.14 8.84 -2.55
C MET A 43 11.76 9.93 -3.40
N LEU A 44 10.96 10.56 -4.27
CA LEU A 44 11.45 11.62 -5.17
C LEU A 44 11.81 12.91 -4.43
N GLU A 45 11.16 13.17 -3.30
CA GLU A 45 11.45 14.32 -2.45
C GLU A 45 12.67 14.11 -1.55
N SER A 46 13.23 12.91 -1.52
CA SER A 46 14.36 12.56 -0.68
C SER A 46 15.66 12.51 -1.48
N ASP A 47 16.80 12.69 -0.79
CA ASP A 47 18.14 12.61 -1.40
C ASP A 47 18.73 11.21 -1.26
N LEU A 48 17.91 10.19 -1.29
CA LEU A 48 18.38 8.81 -1.13
C LEU A 48 19.10 8.34 -2.40
N PRO A 49 20.20 7.59 -2.26
CA PRO A 49 20.97 7.14 -3.41
C PRO A 49 20.25 6.07 -4.23
N GLN A 50 19.27 5.40 -3.66
CA GLN A 50 18.52 4.36 -4.34
C GLN A 50 17.03 4.52 -4.02
N ARG A 51 16.22 4.46 -5.08
CA ARG A 51 14.77 4.55 -4.97
C ARG A 51 14.17 3.31 -5.60
N ARG A 52 13.57 2.46 -4.76
CA ARG A 52 12.94 1.22 -5.21
C ARG A 52 11.52 1.13 -4.69
N LEU A 53 10.57 0.92 -5.60
CA LEU A 53 9.18 0.63 -5.28
C LEU A 53 8.93 -0.84 -5.60
N THR A 54 8.48 -1.61 -4.61
CA THR A 54 8.17 -3.03 -4.78
C THR A 54 6.69 -3.26 -4.57
N LEU A 55 6.05 -3.94 -5.52
CA LEU A 55 4.67 -4.39 -5.42
C LEU A 55 4.69 -5.91 -5.34
N LYS A 56 4.17 -6.45 -4.24
CA LYS A 56 4.24 -7.88 -3.96
C LYS A 56 2.87 -8.41 -3.58
N THR A 57 2.40 -9.48 -4.21
CA THR A 57 1.15 -10.14 -3.86
C THR A 57 1.40 -11.54 -3.34
N ARG A 58 0.67 -11.92 -2.30
CA ARG A 58 0.69 -13.27 -1.72
C ARG A 58 -0.68 -13.61 -1.16
N ILE A 59 -0.93 -14.89 -0.97
CA ILE A 59 -2.12 -15.36 -0.24
C ILE A 59 -1.76 -15.41 1.23
N GLN A 60 -2.53 -14.71 2.05
CA GLN A 60 -2.43 -14.76 3.50
C GLN A 60 -3.53 -15.68 4.01
N ARG A 61 -3.15 -16.76 4.72
CA ARG A 61 -4.12 -17.75 5.19
C ARG A 61 -4.41 -17.57 6.68
N ASN A 62 -5.63 -17.92 7.07
CA ASN A 62 -6.07 -17.95 8.47
C ASN A 62 -5.80 -16.62 9.18
N PHE A 63 -6.39 -15.57 8.65
CA PHE A 63 -6.17 -14.21 9.14
C PHE A 63 -7.50 -13.58 9.56
N THR A 64 -7.50 -12.88 10.70
CA THR A 64 -8.68 -12.23 11.24
C THR A 64 -8.64 -10.74 10.95
N VAL A 65 -9.71 -10.20 10.34
CA VAL A 65 -9.86 -8.78 10.03
C VAL A 65 -11.15 -8.30 10.70
N ALA A 66 -11.04 -7.29 11.55
CA ALA A 66 -12.19 -6.68 12.24
C ALA A 66 -13.10 -7.73 12.90
N GLY A 67 -12.49 -8.72 13.56
CA GLY A 67 -13.23 -9.78 14.23
C GLY A 67 -13.73 -10.91 13.34
N HIS A 68 -13.54 -10.82 12.04
CA HIS A 68 -13.96 -11.85 11.09
C HIS A 68 -12.75 -12.67 10.63
N HIS A 69 -12.84 -13.98 10.80
CA HIS A 69 -11.80 -14.90 10.37
C HIS A 69 -11.96 -15.20 8.88
N HIS A 70 -10.86 -15.11 8.14
CA HIS A 70 -10.81 -15.46 6.72
C HIS A 70 -9.83 -16.61 6.51
N LYS A 71 -10.26 -17.62 5.76
CA LYS A 71 -9.37 -18.72 5.38
C LYS A 71 -8.27 -18.26 4.46
N ALA A 72 -8.58 -17.31 3.58
CA ALA A 72 -7.61 -16.76 2.64
C ALA A 72 -7.93 -15.31 2.32
N LEU A 73 -6.87 -14.50 2.29
CA LEU A 73 -6.93 -13.11 1.87
C LEU A 73 -5.85 -12.89 0.81
N CYS A 74 -6.14 -12.01 -0.14
CA CYS A 74 -5.10 -11.48 -1.00
C CYS A 74 -4.36 -10.38 -0.22
N ARG A 75 -3.06 -10.51 -0.10
CA ARG A 75 -2.22 -9.50 0.53
C ARG A 75 -1.38 -8.83 -0.54
N LEU A 76 -1.53 -7.52 -0.67
CA LEU A 76 -0.68 -6.69 -1.53
C LEU A 76 0.19 -5.82 -0.66
N ASP A 77 1.49 -5.99 -0.76
CA ASP A 77 2.46 -5.13 -0.10
C ASP A 77 3.00 -4.12 -1.10
N ILE A 78 2.98 -2.85 -0.73
CA ILE A 78 3.58 -1.75 -1.48
C ILE A 78 4.71 -1.22 -0.62
N MET A 79 5.94 -1.50 -1.04
CA MET A 79 7.14 -1.21 -0.26
C MET A 79 8.00 -0.19 -0.96
N ASP A 80 8.52 0.77 -0.20
CA ASP A 80 9.43 1.77 -0.76
C ASP A 80 10.69 1.92 0.11
N THR A 81 11.73 2.47 -0.49
CA THR A 81 12.99 2.74 0.18
C THR A 81 13.13 4.22 0.55
N GLY A 82 12.00 4.89 0.73
CA GLY A 82 11.98 6.30 1.08
C GLY A 82 12.44 6.59 2.51
N PRO A 83 12.30 7.84 2.96
CA PRO A 83 12.80 8.24 4.27
C PRO A 83 12.04 7.65 5.45
N GLY A 84 10.90 7.00 5.19
CA GLY A 84 10.03 6.50 6.23
C GLY A 84 9.02 7.55 6.68
N ILE A 85 8.17 7.15 7.61
CA ILE A 85 7.14 8.00 8.19
C ILE A 85 7.41 8.09 9.69
N SER A 86 7.39 9.30 10.25
CA SER A 86 7.60 9.48 11.68
C SER A 86 6.50 8.78 12.48
N GLU A 87 6.80 8.35 13.70
CA GLU A 87 5.82 7.68 14.57
C GLU A 87 4.57 8.53 14.77
N ASP A 88 4.74 9.84 14.91
CA ASP A 88 3.62 10.76 15.08
C ASP A 88 2.67 10.78 13.87
N ILE A 89 3.24 10.83 12.67
CA ILE A 89 2.46 10.80 11.44
C ILE A 89 1.90 9.39 11.17
N LYS A 90 2.67 8.35 11.48
CA LYS A 90 2.28 6.95 11.23
C LYS A 90 0.97 6.58 11.93
N GLU A 91 0.76 7.05 13.16
CA GLU A 91 -0.46 6.79 13.89
C GLU A 91 -1.70 7.41 13.25
N ARG A 92 -1.51 8.43 12.41
CA ARG A 92 -2.59 9.21 11.80
C ARG A 92 -2.53 9.23 10.28
N VAL A 93 -1.70 8.38 9.68
CA VAL A 93 -1.40 8.46 8.24
C VAL A 93 -2.65 8.31 7.37
N PHE A 94 -3.68 7.63 7.85
CA PHE A 94 -4.93 7.43 7.12
C PHE A 94 -5.99 8.47 7.43
N PHE A 95 -5.73 9.41 8.34
CA PHE A 95 -6.68 10.49 8.62
C PHE A 95 -6.65 11.50 7.47
N PRO A 96 -7.82 12.07 7.12
CA PRO A 96 -7.86 13.10 6.09
C PRO A 96 -6.98 14.29 6.44
N MET A 97 -6.37 14.90 5.44
CA MET A 97 -5.55 16.11 5.57
C MET A 97 -4.27 15.93 6.37
N VAL A 98 -3.86 14.69 6.65
CA VAL A 98 -2.56 14.42 7.27
C VAL A 98 -1.57 14.09 6.17
N SER A 99 -0.47 14.83 6.11
CA SER A 99 0.59 14.62 5.13
C SER A 99 1.94 14.97 5.73
N GLY A 100 2.93 14.10 5.56
CA GLY A 100 4.32 14.37 5.91
C GLY A 100 5.08 15.12 4.82
N ARG A 101 4.40 15.51 3.74
CA ARG A 101 4.99 16.20 2.59
C ARG A 101 4.33 17.55 2.37
N SER A 102 5.11 18.49 1.88
CA SER A 102 4.64 19.85 1.59
C SER A 102 3.64 19.91 0.44
N GLU A 103 3.67 18.95 -0.47
CA GLU A 103 2.82 18.93 -1.67
C GLU A 103 1.68 17.92 -1.62
N GLY A 104 1.57 17.15 -0.55
CA GLY A 104 0.51 16.16 -0.42
C GLY A 104 -0.83 16.79 -0.10
N THR A 105 -1.91 16.26 -0.69
CA THR A 105 -3.27 16.71 -0.38
C THR A 105 -3.75 16.21 0.98
N GLY A 106 -3.12 15.15 1.51
CA GLY A 106 -3.53 14.51 2.74
C GLY A 106 -4.79 13.66 2.61
N LEU A 107 -5.31 13.47 1.39
CA LEU A 107 -6.55 12.74 1.17
C LEU A 107 -6.36 11.36 0.53
N GLY A 108 -5.24 11.15 -0.18
CA GLY A 108 -5.04 9.91 -0.95
C GLY A 108 -5.12 8.65 -0.11
N LEU A 109 -4.49 8.62 1.06
CA LEU A 109 -4.48 7.44 1.91
C LEU A 109 -5.82 7.22 2.63
N SER A 110 -6.52 8.29 3.00
CA SER A 110 -7.85 8.14 3.60
C SER A 110 -8.86 7.63 2.59
N ILE A 111 -8.77 8.06 1.33
CA ILE A 111 -9.61 7.56 0.25
C ILE A 111 -9.33 6.08 0.00
N ALA A 112 -8.06 5.70 -0.03
CA ALA A 112 -7.66 4.31 -0.19
C ALA A 112 -8.20 3.44 0.95
N GLN A 113 -8.08 3.89 2.20
CA GLN A 113 -8.58 3.16 3.35
C GLN A 113 -10.09 2.97 3.27
N SER A 114 -10.83 4.02 2.91
CA SER A 114 -12.29 3.94 2.78
C SER A 114 -12.71 2.91 1.74
N ALA A 115 -12.06 2.91 0.57
CA ALA A 115 -12.36 1.96 -0.49
C ALA A 115 -12.05 0.52 -0.06
N ILE A 116 -10.92 0.30 0.59
CA ILE A 116 -10.54 -1.03 1.08
C ILE A 116 -11.52 -1.50 2.15
N ASN A 117 -11.93 -0.62 3.06
CA ASN A 117 -12.90 -0.97 4.10
C ASN A 117 -14.26 -1.37 3.52
N VAL A 118 -14.71 -0.68 2.47
CA VAL A 118 -15.96 -1.03 1.77
C VAL A 118 -15.90 -2.45 1.20
N HIS A 119 -14.70 -2.90 0.84
CA HIS A 119 -14.47 -4.24 0.30
C HIS A 119 -14.17 -5.29 1.39
N GLN A 120 -14.46 -4.97 2.65
CA GLN A 120 -14.20 -5.82 3.82
C GLN A 120 -12.72 -6.14 4.02
N GLY A 121 -11.86 -5.29 3.53
CA GLY A 121 -10.42 -5.42 3.70
C GLY A 121 -9.89 -4.45 4.75
N ILE A 122 -8.59 -4.51 4.97
CA ILE A 122 -7.88 -3.52 5.78
C ILE A 122 -6.60 -3.09 5.07
N ILE A 123 -6.10 -1.93 5.48
CA ILE A 123 -4.80 -1.44 5.05
C ILE A 123 -3.99 -1.11 6.30
N GLU A 124 -2.74 -1.55 6.31
CA GLU A 124 -1.82 -1.33 7.42
C GLU A 124 -0.56 -0.64 6.92
N CYS A 125 0.09 0.09 7.80
CA CYS A 125 1.36 0.76 7.51
C CYS A 125 2.41 0.34 8.51
N ASP A 126 3.57 -0.07 8.00
CA ASP A 126 4.74 -0.35 8.81
C ASP A 126 5.92 0.43 8.21
N SER A 127 6.57 1.26 9.02
CA SER A 127 7.58 2.17 8.52
C SER A 127 8.73 2.33 9.49
N GLU A 128 9.94 2.33 8.93
CA GLU A 128 11.16 2.70 9.61
C GLU A 128 12.03 3.48 8.61
N PRO A 129 13.07 4.19 9.07
CA PRO A 129 13.93 4.93 8.15
C PRO A 129 14.49 4.02 7.05
N GLY A 130 14.27 4.39 5.81
CA GLY A 130 14.72 3.63 4.65
C GLY A 130 13.79 2.53 4.17
N SER A 131 12.67 2.29 4.88
CA SER A 131 11.74 1.22 4.49
C SER A 131 10.32 1.52 4.98
N THR A 132 9.40 1.70 4.06
CA THR A 132 7.98 1.85 4.36
C THR A 132 7.21 0.79 3.60
N ARG A 133 6.28 0.12 4.30
CA ARG A 133 5.42 -0.89 3.70
C ARG A 133 3.97 -0.60 4.03
N PHE A 134 3.15 -0.50 2.99
CA PHE A 134 1.70 -0.52 3.12
C PHE A 134 1.21 -1.89 2.70
N SER A 135 0.41 -2.52 3.54
CA SER A 135 -0.15 -3.86 3.28
C SER A 135 -1.66 -3.75 3.15
N ILE A 136 -2.18 -4.17 2.01
CA ILE A 136 -3.61 -4.18 1.72
C ILE A 136 -4.08 -5.63 1.73
N TYR A 137 -5.10 -5.92 2.53
CA TYR A 137 -5.68 -7.26 2.65
C TYR A 137 -7.10 -7.23 2.11
N LEU A 138 -7.40 -8.10 1.15
CA LEU A 138 -8.72 -8.21 0.54
C LEU A 138 -9.19 -9.66 0.59
N PRO A 139 -10.44 -9.92 1.05
CA PRO A 139 -10.93 -11.29 1.16
C PRO A 139 -10.98 -12.01 -0.18
N ILE A 140 -10.55 -13.27 -0.18
CA ILE A 140 -10.76 -14.17 -1.30
C ILE A 140 -12.01 -14.99 -0.96
N LYS A 141 -13.03 -14.86 -1.78
CA LYS A 141 -14.26 -15.61 -1.59
C LYS A 141 -14.10 -17.00 -2.19
N ALA A 142 -14.34 -17.99 -1.33
CA ALA A 142 -14.30 -19.38 -1.77
C ALA A 142 -15.53 -19.73 -2.62
#